data_a21ab466b96b45b86502538aebb3bf26
#
_entry.id   a21ab466b96b45b86502538aebb3bf26
#
_cell.length_a   1.000
_cell.length_b   1.000
_cell.length_c   1.000
_cell.angle_alpha   90.00
_cell.angle_beta   90.00
_cell.angle_gamma   90.00
#
_symmetry.space_group_name_H-M   'P 1'
#
loop_
_entity.id
_entity.type
_entity.pdbx_description
1 polymer ?
#
loop_
_entity_poly.entity_id
_entity_poly.type
_entity_poly.pdbx_seq_one_letter_code
_entity_poly.pdbx_strand_id
1 'polypeptide(L)'
;MQSRRDFIKKASVWVAGGIAVPNLISSCINHTHTHTHTHIHTYSGVEPAGVGVAKSGKYLGLQLYSLRDMVTDDGIEKTLQVVAKMGYNNLETANYSNGRFYGKEPGEFKKFVEGLGMKLVSSHLSPDLTNNRDADMAWWRKAVDAHNEAGMKYMVVPSSPLRGEGATMDNVKRYCDYFNDLALVTAGASMQFGYHNHAFEFENKINGVPVFDLMLANTSPNHVFFQLDVYWIKMGGCDPVAYMKKYPNRLKVLHIKDKKAIGVHNTVDFKAVFNQAYANGVKDWFVEVEEYDGTPEQDVRKSADYLLNADFVK
;
A
#
# COMPACT_ATOMS: atom_id res chain seq x y z
N MET A 1 23.17 -1.40 15.33
CA MET A 1 22.57 -1.51 13.98
C MET A 1 21.35 -2.43 14.10
N GLN A 2 20.16 -1.85 14.14
CA GLN A 2 18.90 -2.64 14.15
C GLN A 2 18.55 -3.00 12.71
N SER A 3 18.25 -4.26 12.48
CA SER A 3 17.95 -4.83 11.16
C SER A 3 16.61 -4.32 10.63
N ARG A 4 16.47 -4.21 9.29
CA ARG A 4 15.20 -3.89 8.59
C ARG A 4 14.00 -4.75 9.03
N ARG A 5 14.27 -5.97 9.51
CA ARG A 5 13.25 -6.86 10.11
C ARG A 5 12.62 -6.30 11.38
N ASP A 6 13.36 -5.53 12.17
CA ASP A 6 12.87 -4.99 13.45
C ASP A 6 11.98 -3.76 13.25
N PHE A 7 12.17 -3.00 12.16
CA PHE A 7 11.32 -1.86 11.80
C PHE A 7 9.92 -2.32 11.35
N ILE A 8 9.86 -3.34 10.49
CA ILE A 8 8.59 -3.91 10.01
C ILE A 8 7.80 -4.54 11.18
N LYS A 9 8.47 -5.23 12.11
CA LYS A 9 7.81 -5.79 13.31
C LYS A 9 7.29 -4.73 14.28
N LYS A 10 7.94 -3.57 14.37
CA LYS A 10 7.50 -2.49 15.27
C LYS A 10 6.31 -1.69 14.72
N ALA A 11 6.13 -1.62 13.42
CA ALA A 11 4.95 -0.97 12.82
C ALA A 11 3.66 -1.80 13.04
N SER A 12 3.78 -3.10 13.30
CA SER A 12 2.63 -4.03 13.47
C SER A 12 2.15 -4.20 14.92
N VAL A 13 2.75 -3.55 15.94
CA VAL A 13 2.56 -3.89 17.38
C VAL A 13 1.72 -2.85 18.14
N TRP A 14 1.10 -1.85 17.51
CA TRP A 14 0.36 -0.83 18.26
C TRP A 14 -1.15 -0.83 18.04
N VAL A 15 -1.81 -1.98 18.12
CA VAL A 15 -3.25 -2.04 18.45
C VAL A 15 -3.53 -3.33 19.24
N ALA A 16 -3.27 -3.35 20.53
CA ALA A 16 -4.00 -4.14 21.52
C ALA A 16 -3.53 -3.76 22.93
N GLY A 17 -4.17 -2.77 23.51
CA GLY A 17 -4.17 -2.55 24.94
C GLY A 17 -5.32 -3.32 25.59
N GLY A 18 -5.04 -4.43 26.26
CA GLY A 18 -6.04 -5.22 26.98
C GLY A 18 -5.36 -6.21 27.95
N ILE A 19 -5.20 -5.78 29.16
CA ILE A 19 -5.10 -6.45 30.48
C ILE A 19 -4.75 -7.93 30.48
N ALA A 20 -3.56 -8.24 30.99
CA ALA A 20 -3.11 -9.58 31.37
C ALA A 20 -3.56 -9.93 32.79
N VAL A 21 -4.05 -11.16 32.99
CA VAL A 21 -4.10 -11.86 34.29
C VAL A 21 -3.50 -13.26 34.13
N PRO A 22 -2.58 -13.69 34.98
CA PRO A 22 -1.87 -14.95 34.86
C PRO A 22 -2.53 -16.07 35.69
N ASN A 23 -2.47 -17.31 35.21
CA ASN A 23 -2.41 -18.53 36.05
C ASN A 23 -1.98 -19.72 35.19
N LEU A 24 -0.83 -20.25 35.47
CA LEU A 24 -0.40 -21.35 36.37
C LEU A 24 -0.80 -22.75 35.89
N ILE A 25 0.27 -23.47 35.41
CA ILE A 25 0.70 -24.87 35.74
C ILE A 25 -0.29 -26.02 35.52
N SER A 26 0.05 -26.97 34.67
CA SER A 26 0.46 -28.31 35.12
C SER A 26 0.81 -29.24 33.95
N SER A 27 1.86 -29.97 34.18
CA SER A 27 2.47 -31.05 33.42
C SER A 27 1.58 -32.31 33.29
N CYS A 28 1.78 -33.10 32.22
CA CYS A 28 2.22 -34.51 32.25
C CYS A 28 2.00 -35.21 30.89
N ILE A 29 3.07 -35.64 30.27
CA ILE A 29 3.56 -37.00 29.94
C ILE A 29 2.73 -37.84 28.95
N ASN A 30 3.41 -38.11 27.77
CA ASN A 30 3.46 -39.31 26.95
C ASN A 30 2.21 -40.18 26.66
N HIS A 31 1.95 -40.37 25.34
CA HIS A 31 2.15 -41.73 24.75
C HIS A 31 2.16 -41.67 23.22
N THR A 32 3.19 -42.27 22.64
CA THR A 32 3.40 -42.65 21.25
C THR A 32 2.33 -43.64 20.76
N HIS A 33 1.72 -43.36 19.62
CA HIS A 33 1.25 -44.42 18.72
C HIS A 33 1.36 -43.96 17.25
N THR A 34 2.29 -44.59 16.56
CA THR A 34 2.51 -44.57 15.12
C THR A 34 1.38 -45.35 14.42
N HIS A 35 0.61 -44.69 13.57
CA HIS A 35 -0.15 -45.39 12.53
C HIS A 35 0.06 -44.66 11.21
N THR A 36 0.89 -45.28 10.36
CA THR A 36 1.08 -44.95 8.99
C THR A 36 -0.12 -45.45 8.17
N HIS A 37 -0.95 -44.53 7.68
CA HIS A 37 -1.89 -44.83 6.61
C HIS A 37 -1.52 -43.99 5.41
N THR A 38 -0.89 -44.60 4.43
CA THR A 38 -0.65 -44.06 3.11
C THR A 38 -1.95 -44.15 2.30
N HIS A 39 -2.67 -43.05 2.17
CA HIS A 39 -3.74 -42.93 1.18
C HIS A 39 -3.17 -42.23 -0.05
N ILE A 40 -2.92 -43.04 -1.09
CA ILE A 40 -2.64 -42.55 -2.44
C ILE A 40 -3.99 -42.13 -3.02
N HIS A 41 -4.28 -40.82 -3.02
CA HIS A 41 -5.36 -40.26 -3.84
C HIS A 41 -4.78 -39.94 -5.23
N THR A 42 -5.09 -40.80 -6.18
CA THR A 42 -4.96 -40.48 -7.60
C THR A 42 -5.99 -39.42 -7.94
N TYR A 43 -5.56 -38.18 -8.07
CA TYR A 43 -6.36 -37.13 -8.71
C TYR A 43 -6.34 -37.35 -10.20
N SER A 44 -7.45 -37.87 -10.74
CA SER A 44 -7.75 -37.78 -12.17
C SER A 44 -7.91 -36.34 -12.57
N GLY A 45 -7.04 -35.87 -13.46
CA GLY A 45 -7.07 -34.50 -13.97
C GLY A 45 -8.40 -34.21 -14.69
N VAL A 46 -9.20 -33.37 -14.09
CA VAL A 46 -10.15 -32.54 -14.82
C VAL A 46 -9.54 -31.14 -14.78
N GLU A 47 -8.94 -30.73 -15.89
CA GLU A 47 -8.64 -29.32 -16.10
C GLU A 47 -9.94 -28.54 -15.96
N PRO A 48 -10.05 -27.58 -15.05
CA PRO A 48 -11.20 -26.67 -15.07
C PRO A 48 -11.07 -25.85 -16.35
N ALA A 49 -12.06 -26.00 -17.22
CA ALA A 49 -12.25 -25.13 -18.37
C ALA A 49 -12.02 -23.68 -17.92
N GLY A 50 -11.10 -23.00 -18.61
CA GLY A 50 -10.75 -21.62 -18.34
C GLY A 50 -12.03 -20.77 -18.40
N VAL A 51 -12.55 -20.42 -17.22
CA VAL A 51 -13.49 -19.31 -17.08
C VAL A 51 -12.63 -18.08 -17.34
N GLY A 52 -12.57 -17.65 -18.59
CA GLY A 52 -12.08 -16.35 -18.93
C GLY A 52 -12.93 -15.34 -18.16
N VAL A 53 -12.41 -14.80 -17.06
CA VAL A 53 -13.00 -13.65 -16.41
C VAL A 53 -13.03 -12.57 -17.50
N ALA A 54 -14.22 -12.24 -17.99
CA ALA A 54 -14.40 -11.13 -18.90
C ALA A 54 -13.76 -9.92 -18.20
N LYS A 55 -12.66 -9.38 -18.75
CA LYS A 55 -12.00 -8.20 -18.18
C LYS A 55 -13.07 -7.12 -18.14
N SER A 56 -13.60 -6.81 -16.97
CA SER A 56 -14.39 -5.62 -16.79
C SER A 56 -13.49 -4.48 -17.28
N GLY A 57 -13.96 -3.59 -18.13
CA GLY A 57 -13.17 -2.45 -18.58
C GLY A 57 -12.84 -1.45 -17.45
N LYS A 58 -13.19 -1.79 -16.21
CA LYS A 58 -12.97 -0.98 -15.01
C LYS A 58 -11.51 -0.98 -14.60
N TYR A 59 -11.04 0.16 -14.14
CA TYR A 59 -9.79 0.27 -13.41
C TYR A 59 -9.92 -0.45 -12.07
N LEU A 60 -8.97 -1.32 -11.74
CA LEU A 60 -8.86 -1.95 -10.42
C LEU A 60 -7.40 -2.04 -10.02
N GLY A 61 -6.98 -1.18 -9.09
CA GLY A 61 -5.61 -1.13 -8.58
C GLY A 61 -5.44 -1.92 -7.27
N LEU A 62 -4.27 -2.53 -7.06
CA LEU A 62 -3.90 -3.22 -5.82
C LEU A 62 -2.54 -2.74 -5.32
N GLN A 63 -2.48 -2.37 -4.04
CA GLN A 63 -1.22 -2.24 -3.30
C GLN A 63 -0.77 -3.65 -2.85
N LEU A 64 0.40 -4.08 -3.33
CA LEU A 64 0.89 -5.45 -3.11
C LEU A 64 1.28 -5.76 -1.65
N TYR A 65 1.39 -4.75 -0.80
CA TYR A 65 1.54 -4.96 0.65
C TYR A 65 0.37 -5.74 1.24
N SER A 66 -0.80 -5.66 0.61
CA SER A 66 -1.99 -6.44 0.96
C SER A 66 -1.80 -7.96 0.87
N LEU A 67 -0.80 -8.42 0.15
CA LEU A 67 -0.48 -9.84 -0.04
C LEU A 67 0.97 -10.17 0.37
N ARG A 68 1.56 -9.37 1.26
CA ARG A 68 2.95 -9.52 1.71
C ARG A 68 3.29 -10.92 2.23
N ASP A 69 2.33 -11.56 2.91
CA ASP A 69 2.51 -12.91 3.45
C ASP A 69 2.55 -13.94 2.29
N MET A 70 1.64 -13.84 1.32
CA MET A 70 1.67 -14.68 0.12
C MET A 70 2.95 -14.49 -0.71
N VAL A 71 3.43 -13.24 -0.83
CA VAL A 71 4.69 -12.97 -1.53
C VAL A 71 5.87 -13.64 -0.80
N THR A 72 5.84 -13.67 0.53
CA THR A 72 6.88 -14.31 1.35
C THR A 72 6.83 -15.83 1.23
N ASP A 73 5.64 -16.42 1.28
CA ASP A 73 5.45 -17.87 1.35
C ASP A 73 5.49 -18.53 -0.04
N ASP A 74 4.86 -17.90 -1.01
CA ASP A 74 4.63 -18.46 -2.37
C ASP A 74 5.50 -17.81 -3.46
N GLY A 75 6.09 -16.66 -3.19
CA GLY A 75 6.83 -15.84 -4.14
C GLY A 75 5.94 -14.93 -4.99
N ILE A 76 6.57 -13.88 -5.55
CA ILE A 76 5.86 -12.82 -6.28
C ILE A 76 5.15 -13.32 -7.54
N GLU A 77 5.73 -14.26 -8.27
CA GLU A 77 5.17 -14.73 -9.54
C GLU A 77 3.84 -15.46 -9.33
N LYS A 78 3.78 -16.38 -8.38
CA LYS A 78 2.56 -17.11 -8.05
C LYS A 78 1.49 -16.17 -7.49
N THR A 79 1.90 -15.24 -6.60
CA THR A 79 1.00 -14.22 -6.05
C THR A 79 0.36 -13.39 -7.17
N LEU A 80 1.14 -12.90 -8.15
CA LEU A 80 0.61 -12.07 -9.24
C LEU A 80 -0.28 -12.85 -10.21
N GLN A 81 -0.04 -14.15 -10.43
CA GLN A 81 -0.96 -14.99 -11.19
C GLN A 81 -2.35 -15.10 -10.52
N VAL A 82 -2.38 -15.14 -9.18
CA VAL A 82 -3.64 -15.13 -8.41
C VAL A 82 -4.30 -13.75 -8.49
N VAL A 83 -3.53 -12.67 -8.34
CA VAL A 83 -4.01 -11.27 -8.43
C VAL A 83 -4.66 -10.99 -9.80
N ALA A 84 -4.04 -11.44 -10.89
CA ALA A 84 -4.59 -11.29 -12.24
C ALA A 84 -5.95 -12.00 -12.41
N LYS A 85 -6.12 -13.19 -11.79
CA LYS A 85 -7.40 -13.94 -11.78
C LYS A 85 -8.50 -13.27 -10.95
N MET A 86 -8.15 -12.38 -10.02
CA MET A 86 -9.11 -11.57 -9.27
C MET A 86 -9.62 -10.36 -10.07
N GLY A 87 -9.02 -10.05 -11.21
CA GLY A 87 -9.40 -8.92 -12.07
C GLY A 87 -8.62 -7.64 -11.83
N TYR A 88 -7.67 -7.61 -10.91
CA TYR A 88 -6.77 -6.46 -10.75
C TYR A 88 -5.96 -6.25 -12.03
N ASN A 89 -5.82 -5.00 -12.45
CA ASN A 89 -5.15 -4.65 -13.69
C ASN A 89 -4.10 -3.53 -13.53
N ASN A 90 -3.98 -2.95 -12.34
CA ASN A 90 -2.97 -1.94 -12.02
C ASN A 90 -2.35 -2.26 -10.66
N LEU A 91 -1.05 -2.11 -10.54
CA LEU A 91 -0.31 -2.49 -9.34
C LEU A 91 0.46 -1.32 -8.76
N GLU A 92 0.45 -1.25 -7.43
CA GLU A 92 1.40 -0.49 -6.64
C GLU A 92 2.29 -1.47 -5.89
N THR A 93 3.61 -1.36 -6.07
CA THR A 93 4.58 -2.25 -5.43
C THR A 93 4.95 -1.75 -4.03
N ALA A 94 5.37 -2.67 -3.14
CA ALA A 94 5.81 -2.35 -1.78
C ALA A 94 7.18 -2.95 -1.44
N ASN A 95 7.90 -3.44 -2.44
CA ASN A 95 9.21 -4.05 -2.24
C ASN A 95 10.17 -3.64 -3.37
N TYR A 96 10.88 -2.55 -3.11
CA TYR A 96 12.01 -2.12 -3.93
C TYR A 96 13.27 -2.16 -3.08
N SER A 97 14.31 -2.82 -3.55
CA SER A 97 15.60 -2.91 -2.87
C SER A 97 16.73 -3.15 -3.85
N ASN A 98 17.81 -2.40 -3.71
CA ASN A 98 19.04 -2.56 -4.49
C ASN A 98 18.82 -2.55 -6.01
N GLY A 99 17.94 -1.68 -6.52
CA GLY A 99 17.64 -1.57 -7.95
C GLY A 99 16.63 -2.58 -8.48
N ARG A 100 16.04 -3.41 -7.63
CA ARG A 100 15.18 -4.54 -8.01
C ARG A 100 13.81 -4.48 -7.34
N PHE A 101 12.81 -5.03 -8.02
CA PHE A 101 11.47 -5.24 -7.49
C PHE A 101 11.29 -6.73 -7.18
N TYR A 102 11.06 -7.07 -5.91
CA TYR A 102 10.91 -8.47 -5.48
C TYR A 102 12.06 -9.37 -5.96
N GLY A 103 13.29 -8.83 -6.01
CA GLY A 103 14.49 -9.52 -6.46
C GLY A 103 14.70 -9.56 -7.98
N LYS A 104 13.75 -9.08 -8.79
CA LYS A 104 13.82 -9.06 -10.26
C LYS A 104 14.33 -7.72 -10.80
N GLU A 105 15.01 -7.77 -11.94
CA GLU A 105 15.39 -6.56 -12.67
C GLU A 105 14.12 -5.81 -13.14
N PRO A 106 14.14 -4.45 -13.21
CA PRO A 106 12.96 -3.64 -13.52
C PRO A 106 12.28 -4.02 -14.83
N GLY A 107 13.03 -4.18 -15.90
CA GLY A 107 12.50 -4.55 -17.22
C GLY A 107 11.96 -5.98 -17.28
N GLU A 108 12.57 -6.93 -16.54
CA GLU A 108 12.08 -8.29 -16.38
C GLU A 108 10.73 -8.31 -15.63
N PHE A 109 10.67 -7.61 -14.50
CA PHE A 109 9.46 -7.53 -13.69
C PHE A 109 8.30 -6.88 -14.44
N LYS A 110 8.57 -5.80 -15.19
CA LYS A 110 7.60 -5.16 -16.07
C LYS A 110 7.01 -6.15 -17.09
N LYS A 111 7.88 -6.84 -17.84
CA LYS A 111 7.44 -7.82 -18.85
C LYS A 111 6.59 -8.93 -18.25
N PHE A 112 6.96 -9.42 -17.07
CA PHE A 112 6.20 -10.44 -16.36
C PHE A 112 4.79 -9.93 -15.98
N VAL A 113 4.68 -8.74 -15.39
CA VAL A 113 3.40 -8.13 -15.02
C VAL A 113 2.52 -7.87 -16.25
N GLU A 114 3.11 -7.31 -17.31
CA GLU A 114 2.40 -7.06 -18.58
C GLU A 114 1.93 -8.37 -19.26
N GLY A 115 2.72 -9.43 -19.15
CA GLY A 115 2.34 -10.78 -19.62
C GLY A 115 1.10 -11.35 -18.93
N LEU A 116 0.83 -10.93 -17.70
CA LEU A 116 -0.39 -11.26 -16.96
C LEU A 116 -1.55 -10.28 -17.27
N GLY A 117 -1.34 -9.28 -18.13
CA GLY A 117 -2.32 -8.28 -18.51
C GLY A 117 -2.53 -7.19 -17.48
N MET A 118 -1.57 -6.98 -16.60
CA MET A 118 -1.55 -5.91 -15.58
C MET A 118 -0.50 -4.84 -15.93
N LYS A 119 -0.48 -3.74 -15.17
CA LYS A 119 0.49 -2.64 -15.31
C LYS A 119 1.08 -2.28 -13.96
N LEU A 120 2.37 -1.94 -13.95
CA LEU A 120 3.01 -1.25 -12.83
C LEU A 120 2.70 0.24 -12.93
N VAL A 121 2.11 0.81 -11.88
CA VAL A 121 1.67 2.22 -11.91
C VAL A 121 2.39 3.04 -10.85
N SER A 122 2.57 2.47 -9.66
CA SER A 122 3.10 3.15 -8.48
C SER A 122 3.96 2.23 -7.63
N SER A 123 4.75 2.82 -6.75
CA SER A 123 5.56 2.10 -5.78
C SER A 123 5.64 2.84 -4.45
N HIS A 124 5.44 2.11 -3.34
CA HIS A 124 5.80 2.56 -2.02
C HIS A 124 7.28 2.32 -1.75
N LEU A 125 8.00 3.37 -1.36
CA LEU A 125 9.41 3.32 -1.04
C LEU A 125 9.66 3.86 0.37
N SER A 126 10.36 3.08 1.18
CA SER A 126 10.75 3.45 2.55
C SER A 126 12.27 3.38 2.69
N PRO A 127 13.03 4.30 2.07
CA PRO A 127 14.46 4.35 2.27
C PRO A 127 14.78 4.78 3.70
N ASP A 128 15.93 4.33 4.21
CA ASP A 128 16.48 4.90 5.43
C ASP A 128 17.00 6.32 5.10
N LEU A 129 16.32 7.33 5.64
CA LEU A 129 16.81 8.70 5.54
C LEU A 129 17.96 8.89 6.52
N THR A 130 19.11 9.25 5.98
CA THR A 130 20.33 9.49 6.75
C THR A 130 20.52 10.99 7.00
N ASN A 131 21.59 11.35 7.70
CA ASN A 131 22.00 12.75 7.79
C ASN A 131 22.93 13.16 6.63
N ASN A 132 23.16 12.27 5.66
CA ASN A 132 23.95 12.53 4.47
C ASN A 132 23.02 12.71 3.26
N ARG A 133 22.65 13.98 3.02
CA ARG A 133 21.74 14.37 1.94
C ARG A 133 22.19 13.89 0.56
N ASP A 134 23.51 13.97 0.30
CA ASP A 134 24.05 13.57 -1.02
C ASP A 134 23.92 12.06 -1.25
N ALA A 135 24.17 11.26 -0.21
CA ALA A 135 24.00 9.81 -0.28
C ALA A 135 22.52 9.44 -0.45
N ASP A 136 21.62 10.10 0.28
CA ASP A 136 20.17 9.89 0.15
C ASP A 136 19.69 10.24 -1.27
N MET A 137 20.13 11.38 -1.81
CA MET A 137 19.77 11.80 -3.18
C MET A 137 20.38 10.89 -4.26
N ALA A 138 21.58 10.34 -4.05
CA ALA A 138 22.18 9.36 -4.96
C ALA A 138 21.38 8.05 -4.98
N TRP A 139 20.87 7.60 -3.82
CA TRP A 139 19.99 6.44 -3.73
C TRP A 139 18.69 6.68 -4.51
N TRP A 140 18.06 7.86 -4.32
CA TRP A 140 16.83 8.20 -5.01
C TRP A 140 16.98 8.27 -6.52
N ARG A 141 18.07 8.83 -7.06
CA ARG A 141 18.33 8.83 -8.51
C ARG A 141 18.35 7.40 -9.07
N LYS A 142 19.03 6.47 -8.39
CA LYS A 142 19.03 5.05 -8.80
C LYS A 142 17.66 4.43 -8.71
N ALA A 143 16.88 4.78 -7.68
CA ALA A 143 15.50 4.33 -7.56
C ALA A 143 14.63 4.88 -8.70
N VAL A 144 14.78 6.16 -9.05
CA VAL A 144 14.09 6.81 -10.17
C VAL A 144 14.39 6.10 -11.49
N ASP A 145 15.66 5.79 -11.79
CA ASP A 145 16.06 5.08 -13.01
C ASP A 145 15.36 3.71 -13.11
N ALA A 146 15.36 2.93 -12.02
CA ALA A 146 14.72 1.62 -11.97
C ALA A 146 13.19 1.70 -12.13
N HIS A 147 12.54 2.69 -11.52
CA HIS A 147 11.08 2.89 -11.62
C HIS A 147 10.68 3.37 -13.00
N ASN A 148 11.49 4.23 -13.63
CA ASN A 148 11.27 4.65 -15.00
C ASN A 148 11.42 3.50 -16.00
N GLU A 149 12.42 2.64 -15.84
CA GLU A 149 12.58 1.41 -16.64
C GLU A 149 11.37 0.47 -16.46
N ALA A 150 10.85 0.35 -15.23
CA ALA A 150 9.64 -0.41 -14.95
C ALA A 150 8.37 0.25 -15.52
N GLY A 151 8.43 1.49 -15.99
CA GLY A 151 7.32 2.22 -16.60
C GLY A 151 6.31 2.76 -15.60
N MET A 152 6.72 3.01 -14.36
CA MET A 152 5.86 3.54 -13.30
C MET A 152 5.64 5.04 -13.44
N LYS A 153 4.49 5.51 -12.97
CA LYS A 153 4.14 6.94 -12.95
C LYS A 153 4.47 7.60 -11.62
N TYR A 154 4.35 6.86 -10.52
CA TYR A 154 4.37 7.40 -9.18
C TYR A 154 5.41 6.72 -8.31
N MET A 155 6.08 7.53 -7.50
CA MET A 155 6.94 7.08 -6.41
C MET A 155 6.43 7.70 -5.12
N VAL A 156 6.02 6.90 -4.15
CA VAL A 156 5.32 7.35 -2.95
C VAL A 156 6.07 6.93 -1.69
N VAL A 157 6.29 7.88 -0.78
CA VAL A 157 6.79 7.58 0.57
C VAL A 157 5.59 7.30 1.46
N PRO A 158 5.47 6.09 2.04
CA PRO A 158 4.27 5.68 2.76
C PRO A 158 4.22 6.12 4.22
N SER A 159 5.28 6.70 4.77
CA SER A 159 5.31 7.11 6.18
C SER A 159 6.41 8.12 6.46
N SER A 160 6.26 8.85 7.56
CA SER A 160 7.25 9.78 8.08
C SER A 160 7.36 9.65 9.61
N PRO A 161 8.42 10.16 10.25
CA PRO A 161 8.53 10.22 11.70
C PRO A 161 7.81 11.42 12.33
N LEU A 162 6.94 12.11 11.59
CA LEU A 162 6.21 13.30 12.03
C LEU A 162 5.04 12.95 12.98
N ARG A 163 5.33 12.19 14.05
CA ARG A 163 4.38 11.74 15.06
C ARG A 163 4.98 11.84 16.47
N GLY A 164 4.11 12.01 17.48
CA GLY A 164 4.54 12.17 18.88
C GLY A 164 5.55 13.31 19.02
N GLU A 165 6.68 13.06 19.66
CA GLU A 165 7.76 14.03 19.85
C GLU A 165 8.43 14.47 18.54
N GLY A 166 8.32 13.66 17.47
CA GLY A 166 8.79 14.00 16.13
C GLY A 166 7.91 15.00 15.38
N ALA A 167 6.70 15.26 15.84
CA ALA A 167 5.76 16.22 15.24
C ALA A 167 6.10 17.66 15.66
N THR A 168 7.22 18.17 15.18
CA THR A 168 7.66 19.57 15.40
C THR A 168 7.65 20.33 14.07
N MET A 169 7.51 21.67 14.14
CA MET A 169 7.51 22.49 12.92
C MET A 169 8.84 22.41 12.16
N ASP A 170 9.97 22.28 12.86
CA ASP A 170 11.28 22.14 12.26
C ASP A 170 11.41 20.81 11.49
N ASN A 171 10.89 19.73 12.07
CA ASN A 171 10.85 18.45 11.38
C ASN A 171 9.90 18.47 10.17
N VAL A 172 8.71 19.11 10.29
CA VAL A 172 7.79 19.27 9.14
C VAL A 172 8.51 19.98 8.00
N LYS A 173 9.14 21.13 8.26
CA LYS A 173 9.89 21.86 7.23
C LYS A 173 10.99 21.00 6.61
N ARG A 174 11.82 20.34 7.44
CA ARG A 174 12.92 19.50 6.98
C ARG A 174 12.46 18.38 6.05
N TYR A 175 11.35 17.69 6.40
CA TYR A 175 10.81 16.63 5.57
C TYR A 175 10.13 17.17 4.31
N CYS A 176 9.42 18.29 4.39
CA CYS A 176 8.81 18.92 3.23
C CYS A 176 9.85 19.44 2.23
N ASP A 177 10.95 20.03 2.70
CA ASP A 177 12.09 20.42 1.85
C ASP A 177 12.70 19.21 1.15
N TYR A 178 12.84 18.10 1.89
CA TYR A 178 13.31 16.85 1.31
C TYR A 178 12.35 16.33 0.23
N PHE A 179 11.06 16.32 0.48
CA PHE A 179 10.06 15.90 -0.49
C PHE A 179 10.01 16.79 -1.73
N ASN A 180 10.22 18.10 -1.57
CA ASN A 180 10.34 19.03 -2.69
C ASN A 180 11.52 18.68 -3.61
N ASP A 181 12.69 18.34 -3.03
CA ASP A 181 13.87 17.93 -3.82
C ASP A 181 13.63 16.59 -4.52
N LEU A 182 13.01 15.61 -3.86
CA LEU A 182 12.65 14.32 -4.47
C LEU A 182 11.69 14.51 -5.64
N ALA A 183 10.73 15.39 -5.49
CA ALA A 183 9.77 15.69 -6.54
C ALA A 183 10.42 16.30 -7.79
N LEU A 184 11.50 17.07 -7.65
CA LEU A 184 12.28 17.57 -8.79
C LEU A 184 13.06 16.44 -9.48
N VAL A 185 13.62 15.50 -8.73
CA VAL A 185 14.33 14.34 -9.29
C VAL A 185 13.38 13.43 -10.05
N THR A 186 12.20 13.14 -9.50
CA THR A 186 11.20 12.29 -10.16
C THR A 186 10.62 12.97 -11.40
N ALA A 187 10.38 14.30 -11.35
CA ALA A 187 9.89 15.07 -12.49
C ALA A 187 10.86 15.05 -13.68
N GLY A 188 12.18 15.03 -13.43
CA GLY A 188 13.21 14.88 -14.47
C GLY A 188 13.08 13.58 -15.26
N ALA A 189 12.47 12.54 -14.71
CA ALA A 189 12.17 11.27 -15.37
C ALA A 189 10.68 11.13 -15.78
N SER A 190 9.93 12.23 -15.85
CA SER A 190 8.50 12.26 -16.18
C SER A 190 7.62 11.46 -15.20
N MET A 191 8.10 11.25 -13.98
CA MET A 191 7.35 10.64 -12.89
C MET A 191 6.92 11.68 -11.86
N GLN A 192 6.03 11.31 -10.95
CA GLN A 192 5.55 12.18 -9.88
C GLN A 192 5.89 11.59 -8.51
N PHE A 193 6.31 12.47 -7.60
CA PHE A 193 6.58 12.13 -6.21
C PHE A 193 5.38 12.42 -5.34
N GLY A 194 5.05 11.50 -4.43
CA GLY A 194 3.95 11.65 -3.50
C GLY A 194 4.24 11.15 -2.08
N TYR A 195 3.35 11.52 -1.19
CA TYR A 195 3.32 11.06 0.19
C TYR A 195 1.98 10.40 0.50
N HIS A 196 1.99 9.25 1.16
CA HIS A 196 0.81 8.53 1.64
C HIS A 196 0.63 8.76 3.13
N ASN A 197 -0.62 9.04 3.55
CA ASN A 197 -0.95 9.30 4.95
C ASN A 197 -1.40 8.06 5.71
N HIS A 198 -1.22 8.16 7.03
CA HIS A 198 -1.91 7.35 8.03
C HIS A 198 -2.79 8.24 8.91
N ALA A 199 -3.29 7.72 10.04
CA ALA A 199 -4.11 8.48 10.98
C ALA A 199 -3.29 9.56 11.73
N PHE A 200 -2.04 9.26 12.02
CA PHE A 200 -1.22 10.09 12.89
C PHE A 200 -0.95 11.51 12.34
N GLU A 201 -0.97 11.73 11.03
CA GLU A 201 -0.79 13.05 10.43
C GLU A 201 -1.99 13.97 10.69
N PHE A 202 -3.16 13.39 10.95
CA PHE A 202 -4.38 14.13 11.31
C PHE A 202 -4.54 14.28 12.83
N GLU A 203 -4.12 13.28 13.59
CA GLU A 203 -4.15 13.27 15.06
C GLU A 203 -3.13 14.23 15.66
N ASN A 204 -1.89 14.23 15.13
CA ASN A 204 -0.85 15.12 15.59
C ASN A 204 -1.07 16.54 15.05
N LYS A 205 -1.11 17.52 15.97
CA LYS A 205 -1.34 18.93 15.65
C LYS A 205 -0.22 19.79 16.21
N ILE A 206 0.22 20.75 15.41
CA ILE A 206 1.17 21.79 15.83
C ILE A 206 0.40 23.11 15.84
N ASN A 207 0.30 23.75 17.00
CA ASN A 207 -0.53 24.97 17.21
C ASN A 207 -1.98 24.80 16.70
N GLY A 208 -2.57 23.61 16.91
CA GLY A 208 -3.94 23.30 16.52
C GLY A 208 -4.13 22.91 15.04
N VAL A 209 -3.09 22.94 14.21
CA VAL A 209 -3.14 22.58 12.79
C VAL A 209 -2.64 21.15 12.62
N PRO A 210 -3.38 20.25 11.93
CA PRO A 210 -2.93 18.89 11.64
C PRO A 210 -1.59 18.89 10.90
N VAL A 211 -0.72 17.93 11.21
CA VAL A 211 0.56 17.75 10.50
C VAL A 211 0.35 17.57 9.01
N PHE A 212 -0.70 16.85 8.59
CA PHE A 212 -1.05 16.69 7.17
C PHE A 212 -1.27 18.03 6.44
N ASP A 213 -2.03 18.96 7.06
CA ASP A 213 -2.27 20.29 6.50
C ASP A 213 -0.97 21.10 6.43
N LEU A 214 -0.09 20.96 7.44
CA LEU A 214 1.22 21.60 7.43
C LEU A 214 2.13 21.04 6.33
N MET A 215 2.09 19.74 6.08
CA MET A 215 2.83 19.11 4.97
C MET A 215 2.31 19.62 3.61
N LEU A 216 0.99 19.71 3.44
CA LEU A 216 0.38 20.29 2.24
C LEU A 216 0.81 21.75 2.01
N ALA A 217 0.91 22.54 3.07
CA ALA A 217 1.29 23.95 3.01
C ALA A 217 2.80 24.17 2.73
N ASN A 218 3.66 23.25 3.16
CA ASN A 218 5.12 23.37 3.05
C ASN A 218 5.71 22.58 1.86
N THR A 219 4.90 21.87 1.07
CA THR A 219 5.35 21.17 -0.13
C THR A 219 4.85 21.86 -1.41
N SER A 220 5.67 21.79 -2.47
CA SER A 220 5.35 22.35 -3.78
C SER A 220 4.04 21.79 -4.34
N PRO A 221 3.02 22.62 -4.60
CA PRO A 221 1.74 22.15 -5.10
C PRO A 221 1.80 21.58 -6.53
N ASN A 222 2.82 21.95 -7.28
CA ASN A 222 3.00 21.50 -8.67
C ASN A 222 3.79 20.19 -8.77
N HIS A 223 4.59 19.85 -7.77
CA HIS A 223 5.55 18.75 -7.87
C HIS A 223 5.28 17.62 -6.87
N VAL A 224 4.77 17.93 -5.66
CA VAL A 224 4.45 16.93 -4.64
C VAL A 224 2.95 16.70 -4.61
N PHE A 225 2.50 15.48 -4.83
CA PHE A 225 1.10 15.10 -4.60
C PHE A 225 0.95 14.31 -3.28
N PHE A 226 -0.29 14.14 -2.84
CA PHE A 226 -0.62 13.27 -1.71
C PHE A 226 -1.49 12.13 -2.20
N GLN A 227 -1.13 10.91 -1.78
CA GLN A 227 -1.94 9.71 -1.92
C GLN A 227 -2.79 9.61 -0.66
N LEU A 228 -4.10 9.89 -0.81
CA LEU A 228 -5.02 9.88 0.33
C LEU A 228 -5.48 8.45 0.63
N ASP A 229 -5.12 7.94 1.80
CA ASP A 229 -5.77 6.75 2.35
C ASP A 229 -7.10 7.14 3.03
N VAL A 230 -8.20 6.65 2.45
CA VAL A 230 -9.56 7.06 2.86
C VAL A 230 -10.02 6.46 4.19
N TYR A 231 -9.40 5.37 4.63
CA TYR A 231 -9.63 4.78 5.94
C TYR A 231 -8.80 5.47 7.03
N TRP A 232 -7.51 5.67 6.78
CA TRP A 232 -6.64 6.26 7.78
C TRP A 232 -6.98 7.71 8.09
N ILE A 233 -7.38 8.52 7.11
CA ILE A 233 -7.86 9.88 7.40
C ILE A 233 -9.10 9.84 8.30
N LYS A 234 -10.00 8.87 8.11
CA LYS A 234 -11.19 8.72 8.94
C LYS A 234 -10.83 8.28 10.36
N MET A 235 -9.85 7.38 10.51
CA MET A 235 -9.33 7.00 11.82
C MET A 235 -8.65 8.17 12.53
N GLY A 236 -8.01 9.07 11.78
CA GLY A 236 -7.47 10.34 12.28
C GLY A 236 -8.53 11.41 12.60
N GLY A 237 -9.83 11.07 12.57
CA GLY A 237 -10.94 11.94 12.94
C GLY A 237 -11.35 12.96 11.88
N CYS A 238 -10.95 12.76 10.61
CA CYS A 238 -11.27 13.67 9.50
C CYS A 238 -12.13 12.96 8.44
N ASP A 239 -12.79 13.74 7.58
CA ASP A 239 -13.63 13.25 6.50
C ASP A 239 -12.86 13.26 5.17
N PRO A 240 -12.68 12.11 4.48
CA PRO A 240 -11.96 12.06 3.21
C PRO A 240 -12.59 12.91 2.12
N VAL A 241 -13.92 12.96 2.04
CA VAL A 241 -14.65 13.76 1.03
C VAL A 241 -14.44 15.25 1.26
N ALA A 242 -14.49 15.70 2.52
CA ALA A 242 -14.23 17.09 2.87
C ALA A 242 -12.79 17.50 2.51
N TYR A 243 -11.81 16.62 2.77
CA TYR A 243 -10.41 16.89 2.40
C TYR A 243 -10.19 16.91 0.88
N MET A 244 -10.83 16.00 0.14
CA MET A 244 -10.78 16.04 -1.33
C MET A 244 -11.39 17.32 -1.90
N LYS A 245 -12.46 17.86 -1.31
CA LYS A 245 -13.03 19.16 -1.68
C LYS A 245 -12.10 20.32 -1.32
N LYS A 246 -11.45 20.25 -0.17
CA LYS A 246 -10.51 21.30 0.31
C LYS A 246 -9.24 21.37 -0.53
N TYR A 247 -8.74 20.23 -1.02
CA TYR A 247 -7.46 20.11 -1.72
C TYR A 247 -7.57 19.38 -3.08
N PRO A 248 -8.43 19.82 -4.01
CA PRO A 248 -8.80 19.06 -5.21
C PRO A 248 -7.62 18.72 -6.13
N ASN A 249 -6.56 19.55 -6.13
CA ASN A 249 -5.40 19.38 -7.02
C ASN A 249 -4.19 18.73 -6.34
N ARG A 250 -4.31 18.41 -5.04
CA ARG A 250 -3.20 17.86 -4.25
C ARG A 250 -3.36 16.37 -3.99
N LEU A 251 -4.60 15.87 -3.87
CA LEU A 251 -4.95 14.47 -3.60
C LEU A 251 -5.19 13.76 -4.94
N LYS A 252 -4.10 13.27 -5.57
CA LYS A 252 -4.13 12.77 -6.96
C LYS A 252 -4.30 11.26 -7.08
N VAL A 253 -3.94 10.52 -6.05
CA VAL A 253 -4.02 9.06 -5.97
C VAL A 253 -4.72 8.70 -4.68
N LEU A 254 -5.53 7.62 -4.67
CA LEU A 254 -6.20 7.16 -3.46
C LEU A 254 -5.75 5.75 -3.07
N HIS A 255 -5.68 5.51 -1.77
CA HIS A 255 -5.81 4.16 -1.22
C HIS A 255 -7.26 3.94 -0.82
N ILE A 256 -7.88 2.97 -1.48
CA ILE A 256 -9.23 2.49 -1.17
C ILE A 256 -9.08 1.39 -0.14
N LYS A 257 -9.29 1.77 1.11
CA LYS A 257 -9.06 0.95 2.30
C LYS A 257 -10.25 1.02 3.24
N ASP A 258 -10.55 -0.08 3.90
CA ASP A 258 -11.44 -0.17 5.05
C ASP A 258 -10.69 -0.85 6.20
N LYS A 259 -11.36 -1.12 7.31
CA LYS A 259 -10.79 -1.85 8.45
C LYS A 259 -10.17 -3.18 8.00
N LYS A 260 -10.84 -3.90 7.09
CA LYS A 260 -10.41 -5.15 6.46
C LYS A 260 -10.83 -5.17 5.00
N ALA A 261 -11.46 -6.25 4.51
CA ALA A 261 -11.97 -6.31 3.14
C ALA A 261 -12.96 -5.17 2.84
N ILE A 262 -12.83 -4.57 1.65
CA ILE A 262 -13.70 -3.48 1.19
C ILE A 262 -15.14 -3.94 1.10
N GLY A 263 -16.07 -3.10 1.59
CA GLY A 263 -17.52 -3.38 1.53
C GLY A 263 -18.04 -4.34 2.61
N VAL A 264 -17.20 -4.75 3.54
CA VAL A 264 -17.60 -5.65 4.65
C VAL A 264 -17.96 -4.85 5.91
N HIS A 265 -17.10 -3.92 6.32
CA HIS A 265 -17.24 -3.19 7.58
C HIS A 265 -17.96 -1.84 7.43
N ASN A 266 -18.05 -1.31 6.20
CA ASN A 266 -18.72 -0.03 5.89
C ASN A 266 -18.21 1.16 6.74
N THR A 267 -16.93 1.15 7.11
CA THR A 267 -16.33 2.26 7.87
C THR A 267 -16.24 3.51 7.01
N VAL A 268 -16.04 3.33 5.69
CA VAL A 268 -15.91 4.39 4.69
C VAL A 268 -17.11 4.36 3.73
N ASP A 269 -17.69 5.53 3.43
CA ASP A 269 -18.65 5.69 2.33
C ASP A 269 -17.94 5.76 0.98
N PHE A 270 -17.67 4.58 0.40
CA PHE A 270 -16.95 4.47 -0.87
C PHE A 270 -17.69 5.15 -2.03
N LYS A 271 -19.02 5.15 -2.04
CA LYS A 271 -19.79 5.84 -3.09
C LYS A 271 -19.53 7.34 -3.07
N ALA A 272 -19.56 7.96 -1.91
CA ALA A 272 -19.26 9.38 -1.76
C ALA A 272 -17.77 9.68 -2.10
N VAL A 273 -16.84 8.81 -1.68
CA VAL A 273 -15.40 8.91 -2.00
C VAL A 273 -15.17 8.87 -3.50
N PHE A 274 -15.67 7.86 -4.21
CA PHE A 274 -15.47 7.72 -5.66
C PHE A 274 -16.13 8.86 -6.45
N ASN A 275 -17.33 9.30 -6.07
CA ASN A 275 -17.98 10.43 -6.70
C ASN A 275 -17.15 11.71 -6.58
N GLN A 276 -16.60 11.99 -5.40
CA GLN A 276 -15.73 13.15 -5.21
C GLN A 276 -14.38 12.99 -5.92
N ALA A 277 -13.80 11.80 -5.90
CA ALA A 277 -12.55 11.50 -6.60
C ALA A 277 -12.67 11.78 -8.11
N TYR A 278 -13.74 11.30 -8.75
CA TYR A 278 -13.98 11.56 -10.17
C TYR A 278 -14.28 13.03 -10.46
N ALA A 279 -14.98 13.72 -9.57
CA ALA A 279 -15.20 15.17 -9.70
C ALA A 279 -13.89 15.96 -9.65
N ASN A 280 -12.88 15.48 -8.89
CA ASN A 280 -11.54 16.05 -8.83
C ASN A 280 -10.61 15.56 -9.95
N GLY A 281 -11.07 14.66 -10.84
CA GLY A 281 -10.26 14.11 -11.93
C GLY A 281 -9.24 13.04 -11.49
N VAL A 282 -9.40 12.44 -10.32
CA VAL A 282 -8.58 11.31 -9.86
C VAL A 282 -8.78 10.12 -10.80
N LYS A 283 -7.68 9.54 -11.27
CA LYS A 283 -7.69 8.43 -12.23
C LYS A 283 -7.12 7.14 -11.67
N ASP A 284 -6.15 7.26 -10.76
CA ASP A 284 -5.39 6.12 -10.23
C ASP A 284 -5.71 5.94 -8.74
N TRP A 285 -6.04 4.72 -8.36
CA TRP A 285 -6.33 4.34 -6.98
C TRP A 285 -5.99 2.86 -6.76
N PHE A 286 -5.69 2.49 -5.51
CA PHE A 286 -5.28 1.13 -5.17
C PHE A 286 -6.04 0.64 -3.95
N VAL A 287 -6.55 -0.58 -4.01
CA VAL A 287 -7.06 -1.30 -2.85
C VAL A 287 -5.89 -1.62 -1.93
N GLU A 288 -6.06 -1.39 -0.64
CA GLU A 288 -5.13 -1.89 0.37
C GLU A 288 -5.88 -2.60 1.49
N VAL A 289 -5.44 -3.82 1.81
CA VAL A 289 -5.97 -4.65 2.91
C VAL A 289 -4.80 -5.03 3.81
N GLU A 290 -4.79 -4.54 5.04
CA GLU A 290 -3.70 -4.82 6.00
C GLU A 290 -4.09 -5.82 7.09
N GLU A 291 -5.39 -5.87 7.44
CA GLU A 291 -5.97 -6.82 8.38
C GLU A 291 -7.00 -7.70 7.66
N TYR A 292 -7.16 -8.93 8.10
CA TYR A 292 -7.99 -9.91 7.41
C TYR A 292 -9.00 -10.55 8.37
N ASP A 293 -10.20 -10.88 7.84
CA ASP A 293 -11.16 -11.76 8.51
C ASP A 293 -10.93 -13.24 8.14
N GLY A 294 -10.38 -13.46 6.94
CA GLY A 294 -9.99 -14.75 6.41
C GLY A 294 -8.49 -14.81 6.09
N THR A 295 -8.15 -15.36 4.93
CA THR A 295 -6.81 -15.26 4.40
C THR A 295 -6.60 -13.96 3.63
N PRO A 296 -5.35 -13.49 3.46
CA PRO A 296 -5.06 -12.32 2.61
C PRO A 296 -5.69 -12.44 1.22
N GLU A 297 -5.58 -13.61 0.58
CA GLU A 297 -6.18 -13.88 -0.73
C GLU A 297 -7.69 -13.69 -0.72
N GLN A 298 -8.38 -14.27 0.28
CA GLN A 298 -9.84 -14.20 0.37
C GLN A 298 -10.34 -12.77 0.52
N ASP A 299 -9.68 -11.97 1.35
CA ASP A 299 -10.14 -10.61 1.64
C ASP A 299 -9.79 -9.61 0.52
N VAL A 300 -8.65 -9.82 -0.16
CA VAL A 300 -8.31 -9.06 -1.37
C VAL A 300 -9.26 -9.42 -2.51
N ARG A 301 -9.69 -10.68 -2.65
CA ARG A 301 -10.70 -11.12 -3.63
C ARG A 301 -12.07 -10.51 -3.34
N LYS A 302 -12.55 -10.55 -2.09
CA LYS A 302 -13.81 -9.91 -1.67
C LYS A 302 -13.82 -8.42 -2.01
N SER A 303 -12.69 -7.75 -1.80
CA SER A 303 -12.53 -6.32 -2.13
C SER A 303 -12.65 -6.09 -3.63
N ALA A 304 -12.04 -6.94 -4.46
CA ALA A 304 -12.17 -6.89 -5.90
C ALA A 304 -13.62 -7.10 -6.35
N ASP A 305 -14.27 -8.15 -5.85
CA ASP A 305 -15.65 -8.50 -6.19
C ASP A 305 -16.63 -7.35 -5.83
N TYR A 306 -16.45 -6.75 -4.65
CA TYR A 306 -17.27 -5.59 -4.25
C TYR A 306 -17.12 -4.42 -5.22
N LEU A 307 -15.88 -4.03 -5.55
CA LEU A 307 -15.62 -2.86 -6.40
C LEU A 307 -16.00 -3.12 -7.88
N LEU A 308 -15.78 -4.32 -8.39
CA LEU A 308 -16.18 -4.69 -9.75
C LEU A 308 -17.70 -4.65 -9.94
N ASN A 309 -18.46 -5.01 -8.91
CA ASN A 309 -19.93 -4.99 -8.94
C ASN A 309 -20.53 -3.63 -8.54
N ALA A 310 -19.75 -2.71 -7.99
CA ALA A 310 -20.23 -1.39 -7.59
C ALA A 310 -20.54 -0.51 -8.81
N ASP A 311 -21.74 0.10 -8.82
CA ASP A 311 -22.21 1.00 -9.89
C ASP A 311 -21.47 2.34 -9.95
N PHE A 312 -20.86 2.73 -8.83
CA PHE A 312 -20.11 3.98 -8.67
C PHE A 312 -18.62 3.86 -9.06
N VAL A 313 -18.10 2.67 -9.35
CA VAL A 313 -16.73 2.46 -9.85
C VAL A 313 -16.76 2.39 -11.38
N LYS A 314 -15.91 3.21 -12.03
CA LYS A 314 -15.82 3.35 -13.49
C LYS A 314 -14.66 2.56 -14.07
#